data_8770a1bceb7086d5fcbabcf35b01a9b5
#
_entry.id   8770a1bceb7086d5fcbabcf35b01a9b5
#
_cell.length_a   1.000
_cell.length_b   1.000
_cell.length_c   1.000
_cell.angle_alpha   90.00
_cell.angle_beta   90.00
_cell.angle_gamma   90.00
#
_symmetry.space_group_name_H-M   'P 1'
#
loop_
_entity.id
_entity.type
_entity.pdbx_description
1 polymer ?
#
loop_
_entity_poly.entity_id
_entity_poly.type
_entity_poly.pdbx_seq_one_letter_code
_entity_poly.pdbx_strand_id
1 'polypeptide(L)' 'MSLTSRETALISIGVSVGVNCQPCLQYCVAQARELGLNEEDIRDAVNAGKVVRNGAINRMNRYVEELLEG' A
#
# COMPACT_ATOMS: atom_id res chain seq x y z
N MET A 1 -13.11 18.32 -2.44
CA MET A 1 -12.61 16.99 -2.09
C MET A 1 -13.41 16.42 -0.93
N SER A 2 -13.97 15.27 -1.10
CA SER A 2 -14.84 14.67 -0.07
C SER A 2 -14.17 13.61 0.81
N LEU A 3 -12.90 13.33 0.58
CA LEU A 3 -12.16 12.38 1.43
C LEU A 3 -11.83 13.00 2.79
N THR A 4 -12.05 12.23 3.83
CA THR A 4 -11.70 12.66 5.19
C THR A 4 -10.19 12.48 5.41
N SER A 5 -9.69 13.09 6.50
CA SER A 5 -8.28 12.91 6.90
C SER A 5 -7.98 11.44 7.20
N ARG A 6 -8.95 10.72 7.78
CA ARG A 6 -8.81 9.30 8.08
C ARG A 6 -8.69 8.46 6.81
N GLU A 7 -9.54 8.73 5.85
CA GLU A 7 -9.50 8.03 4.55
C GLU A 7 -8.19 8.30 3.83
N THR A 8 -7.76 9.55 3.79
CA THR A 8 -6.49 9.93 3.17
C THR A 8 -5.31 9.22 3.85
N ALA A 9 -5.32 9.13 5.19
CA ALA A 9 -4.26 8.45 5.93
C ALA A 9 -4.19 6.97 5.57
N LEU A 10 -5.33 6.29 5.47
CA LEU A 10 -5.36 4.87 5.10
C LEU A 10 -4.90 4.65 3.66
N ILE A 11 -5.31 5.51 2.74
CA ILE A 11 -4.85 5.45 1.35
C ILE A 11 -3.34 5.61 1.30
N SER A 12 -2.79 6.58 2.04
CA SER A 12 -1.35 6.84 2.05
C SER A 12 -0.55 5.65 2.58
N ILE A 13 -1.07 4.93 3.57
CA ILE A 13 -0.45 3.71 4.07
C ILE A 13 -0.38 2.66 2.96
N GLY A 14 -1.50 2.42 2.28
CA GLY A 14 -1.55 1.44 1.19
C GLY A 14 -0.61 1.80 0.05
N VAL A 15 -0.56 3.08 -0.33
CA VAL A 15 0.34 3.56 -1.38
C VAL A 15 1.80 3.35 -0.98
N SER A 16 2.15 3.64 0.29
CA SER A 16 3.51 3.47 0.79
C SER A 16 3.99 2.02 0.64
N VAL A 17 3.12 1.07 0.98
CA VAL A 17 3.42 -0.36 0.82
C VAL A 17 3.53 -0.71 -0.66
N GLY A 18 2.61 -0.21 -1.47
CA GLY A 18 2.56 -0.51 -2.90
C GLY A 18 3.82 -0.09 -3.63
N VAL A 19 4.43 1.02 -3.24
CA VAL A 19 5.65 1.54 -3.87
C VAL A 19 6.92 1.17 -3.12
N ASN A 20 6.82 0.32 -2.10
CA ASN A 20 7.98 -0.16 -1.31
C ASN A 20 8.77 0.97 -0.63
N CYS A 21 8.07 1.96 -0.10
CA CYS A 21 8.73 3.10 0.56
C CYS A 21 8.66 2.95 2.08
N GLN A 22 9.74 2.46 2.69
CA GLN A 22 9.79 2.24 4.14
C GLN A 22 9.63 3.54 4.95
N PRO A 23 10.38 4.61 4.67
CA PRO A 23 10.18 5.85 5.44
C PRO A 23 8.80 6.46 5.23
N CYS A 24 8.20 6.30 4.05
CA CYS A 24 6.84 6.76 3.80
C CYS A 24 5.85 6.02 4.69
N LEU A 25 5.98 4.69 4.78
CA LEU A 25 5.11 3.87 5.61
C LEU A 25 5.24 4.24 7.08
N GLN A 26 6.46 4.42 7.56
CA GLN A 26 6.71 4.80 8.94
C GLN A 26 6.01 6.12 9.28
N TYR A 27 6.13 7.11 8.41
CA TYR A 27 5.50 8.41 8.60
C TYR A 27 3.97 8.29 8.56
N CYS A 28 3.44 7.57 7.57
CA CYS A 28 1.99 7.45 7.40
C CYS A 28 1.32 6.68 8.54
N VAL A 29 1.97 5.64 9.05
CA VAL A 29 1.44 4.90 10.20
C VAL A 29 1.42 5.78 11.45
N ALA A 30 2.48 6.55 11.67
CA ALA A 30 2.52 7.49 12.81
C ALA A 30 1.39 8.51 12.71
N GLN A 31 1.15 9.06 11.53
CA GLN A 31 0.06 9.99 11.28
C GLN A 31 -1.30 9.36 11.56
N ALA A 32 -1.51 8.15 11.10
CA ALA A 32 -2.77 7.44 11.30
C ALA A 32 -3.04 7.22 12.79
N ARG A 33 -2.01 6.86 13.54
CA ARG A 33 -2.13 6.68 14.99
C ARG A 33 -2.45 7.97 15.70
N GLU A 34 -1.85 9.08 15.30
CA GLU A 34 -2.17 10.39 15.83
C GLU A 34 -3.61 10.80 15.58
N LEU A 35 -4.16 10.41 14.42
CA LEU A 35 -5.56 10.65 14.09
C LEU A 35 -6.52 9.73 14.84
N GLY A 36 -5.99 8.79 15.60
CA GLY A 36 -6.80 7.86 16.40
C GLY A 36 -7.38 6.71 15.61
N LEU A 37 -6.82 6.37 14.44
CA LEU A 37 -7.26 5.19 13.71
C LEU A 37 -6.86 3.93 14.49
N ASN A 38 -7.71 2.90 14.40
CA ASN A 38 -7.42 1.65 15.10
C ASN A 38 -6.42 0.81 14.29
N GLU A 39 -5.75 -0.11 14.98
CA GLU A 39 -4.70 -0.93 14.37
C GLU A 39 -5.25 -1.88 13.30
N GLU A 40 -6.51 -2.30 13.43
CA GLU A 40 -7.14 -3.16 12.44
C GLU A 40 -7.27 -2.46 11.09
N ASP A 41 -7.72 -1.20 11.10
CA ASP A 41 -7.84 -0.42 9.87
C ASP A 41 -6.48 -0.16 9.23
N ILE A 42 -5.47 0.10 10.07
CA ILE A 42 -4.09 0.28 9.57
C ILE A 42 -3.60 -1.00 8.89
N ARG A 43 -3.83 -2.16 9.50
CA ARG A 43 -3.47 -3.45 8.90
C ARG A 43 -4.20 -3.71 7.60
N ASP A 44 -5.48 -3.36 7.53
CA ASP A 44 -6.26 -3.51 6.31
C ASP A 44 -5.69 -2.66 5.18
N ALA A 45 -5.27 -1.44 5.48
CA ALA A 45 -4.65 -0.56 4.50
C ALA A 45 -3.31 -1.13 4.02
N VAL A 46 -2.50 -1.67 4.93
CA VAL A 46 -1.25 -2.34 4.58
C VAL A 46 -1.52 -3.52 3.65
N ASN A 47 -2.52 -4.34 4.00
CA ASN A 47 -2.87 -5.52 3.21
C ASN A 47 -3.37 -5.14 1.81
N ALA A 48 -4.13 -4.07 1.68
CA ALA A 48 -4.56 -3.56 0.37
C ALA A 48 -3.36 -3.20 -0.50
N GLY A 49 -2.37 -2.52 0.08
CA GLY A 49 -1.13 -2.18 -0.63
C GLY A 49 -0.34 -3.42 -1.05
N LYS A 50 -0.29 -4.43 -0.19
CA LYS A 50 0.37 -5.71 -0.52
C LYS A 50 -0.29 -6.42 -1.68
N VAL A 51 -1.62 -6.44 -1.72
CA VAL A 51 -2.36 -7.08 -2.80
C VAL A 51 -2.01 -6.45 -4.14
N VAL A 52 -2.03 -5.14 -4.21
CA VAL A 52 -1.70 -4.41 -5.45
C VAL A 52 -0.25 -4.65 -5.85
N ARG A 53 0.67 -4.55 -4.88
CA ARG A 53 2.11 -4.77 -5.13
C ARG A 53 2.37 -6.18 -5.65
N ASN A 54 1.77 -7.19 -5.02
CA ASN A 54 1.94 -8.59 -5.42
C ASN A 54 1.35 -8.84 -6.80
N GLY A 55 0.24 -8.21 -7.13
CA GLY A 55 -0.33 -8.28 -8.47
C GLY A 55 0.63 -7.75 -9.53
N ALA A 56 1.29 -6.63 -9.26
CA ALA A 56 2.27 -6.06 -10.18
C ALA A 56 3.47 -6.99 -10.36
N ILE A 57 3.96 -7.58 -9.26
CA ILE A 57 5.07 -8.54 -9.30
C ILE A 57 4.70 -9.75 -10.14
N ASN A 58 3.52 -10.31 -9.93
CA ASN A 58 3.06 -11.49 -10.66
C ASN A 58 2.92 -11.21 -12.16
N ARG A 59 2.44 -10.02 -12.52
CA ARG A 59 2.34 -9.64 -13.93
C ARG A 59 3.71 -9.49 -14.58
N MET A 60 4.66 -8.89 -13.85
CA MET A 60 6.03 -8.77 -14.35
C MET A 60 6.66 -10.14 -14.56
N ASN A 61 6.48 -11.05 -13.60
CA ASN A 61 7.02 -12.40 -13.72
C ASN A 61 6.47 -13.14 -14.93
N ARG A 62 5.19 -12.99 -15.20
CA ARG A 62 4.54 -13.56 -16.37
C ARG A 62 5.11 -12.98 -17.66
N TYR A 63 5.26 -11.67 -17.69
CA TYR A 63 5.81 -10.98 -18.85
C TYR A 63 7.24 -11.43 -19.15
N VAL A 64 8.06 -11.60 -18.11
CA VAL A 64 9.44 -12.10 -18.25
C VAL A 64 9.44 -13.48 -18.92
N GLU A 65 8.57 -14.38 -18.50
CA GLU A 65 8.47 -15.70 -19.09
C GLU A 65 8.07 -15.63 -20.55
N GLU A 66 7.06 -14.83 -20.88
CA GLU A 66 6.62 -14.64 -22.27
C GLU A 66 7.75 -14.09 -23.12
N LEU A 67 8.49 -13.14 -22.61
CA LEU A 67 9.59 -12.50 -23.33
C LEU A 67 10.74 -13.47 -23.61
N LEU A 68 11.06 -14.33 -22.63
CA LEU A 68 12.18 -15.25 -22.75
C LEU A 68 11.84 -16.51 -23.54
N GLU A 69 10.59 -16.91 -23.59
CA GLU A 69 10.14 -18.06 -24.40
C GLU A 69 10.02 -17.72 -25.88
N GLY A 70 9.64 -16.49 -26.13
CA GLY A 70 9.34 -16.02 -27.47
C GLY A 70 10.48 -15.95 -28.37
#